data_0f658138f8a8431d09b8cde5b8a73dc3
#
_entry.id   0f658138f8a8431d09b8cde5b8a73dc3
#
_cell.length_a   1.000
_cell.length_b   1.000
_cell.length_c   1.000
_cell.angle_alpha   90.00
_cell.angle_beta   90.00
_cell.angle_gamma   90.00
#
_symmetry.space_group_name_H-M   'P 1'
#
loop_
_entity.id
_entity.type
_entity.pdbx_description
1 polymer ?
#
loop_
_entity_poly.entity_id
_entity_poly.type
_entity_poly.pdbx_seq_one_letter_code
_entity_poly.pdbx_strand_id
1 'polypeptide(L)'
;MRSQLSAPIDTTNFYLSLLHETDFDDLYAVASDPLLWEQHPERDRWRKDVFVLFFQSALVNDLGCFVIREKSSDRVVGSTRFYGLDELGGLVRIGFTFIERSLWGTSANAEIKNAMLTRCFGPFKAVLFDIAPSNRRSIGAVNKLGAIYSETLSPTKAVYRLPKSHWIRQS
;
A
#
# COMPACT_ATOMS: atom_id res chain seq x y z
N MET A 1 15.72 -3.26 -11.77
CA MET A 1 14.86 -3.38 -10.55
C MET A 1 13.88 -2.22 -10.41
N ARG A 2 14.33 -0.96 -10.35
CA ARG A 2 13.44 0.22 -10.20
C ARG A 2 12.34 0.31 -11.26
N SER A 3 12.67 0.18 -12.53
CA SER A 3 11.70 0.25 -13.64
C SER A 3 10.61 -0.82 -13.58
N GLN A 4 10.89 -1.98 -12.99
CA GLN A 4 9.88 -3.02 -12.78
C GLN A 4 8.88 -2.63 -11.69
N LEU A 5 9.32 -1.93 -10.64
CA LEU A 5 8.43 -1.46 -9.58
C LEU A 5 7.47 -0.38 -10.08
N SER A 6 7.93 0.47 -11.00
CA SER A 6 7.12 1.61 -11.53
C SER A 6 6.18 1.22 -12.67
N ALA A 7 6.17 -0.02 -13.16
CA ALA A 7 5.26 -0.42 -14.22
C ALA A 7 3.83 -0.64 -13.69
N PRO A 8 2.76 -0.33 -14.45
CA PRO A 8 1.38 -0.61 -14.05
C PRO A 8 1.16 -2.08 -13.67
N ILE A 9 0.21 -2.35 -12.79
CA ILE A 9 -0.14 -3.69 -12.33
C ILE A 9 -1.57 -3.98 -12.73
N ASP A 10 -1.77 -5.08 -13.45
CA ASP A 10 -3.07 -5.57 -13.84
C ASP A 10 -3.45 -6.79 -12.99
N THR A 11 -4.68 -6.80 -12.47
CA THR A 11 -5.23 -7.92 -11.70
C THR A 11 -6.59 -8.31 -12.27
N THR A 12 -7.27 -9.25 -11.65
CA THR A 12 -8.60 -9.68 -12.12
C THR A 12 -9.61 -8.52 -12.03
N ASN A 13 -9.67 -7.86 -10.87
CA ASN A 13 -10.71 -6.86 -10.59
C ASN A 13 -10.18 -5.43 -10.54
N PHE A 14 -8.85 -5.23 -10.47
CA PHE A 14 -8.24 -3.90 -10.28
C PHE A 14 -7.15 -3.64 -11.30
N TYR A 15 -6.98 -2.36 -11.59
CA TYR A 15 -5.86 -1.84 -12.36
C TYR A 15 -5.12 -0.77 -11.54
N LEU A 16 -3.83 -0.93 -11.37
CA LEU A 16 -2.96 -0.01 -10.66
C LEU A 16 -2.12 0.74 -11.67
N SER A 17 -2.44 2.00 -11.92
CA SER A 17 -1.66 2.91 -12.76
C SER A 17 -0.79 3.82 -11.91
N LEU A 18 0.29 4.35 -12.49
CA LEU A 18 1.09 5.36 -11.82
C LEU A 18 0.24 6.60 -11.51
N LEU A 19 0.51 7.19 -10.35
CA LEU A 19 -0.14 8.40 -9.88
C LEU A 19 0.25 9.60 -10.73
N HIS A 20 -0.74 10.39 -11.16
CA HIS A 20 -0.60 11.67 -11.82
C HIS A 20 -1.25 12.80 -11.02
N GLU A 21 -0.87 14.05 -11.28
CA GLU A 21 -1.47 15.22 -10.63
C GLU A 21 -2.98 15.28 -10.82
N THR A 22 -3.48 14.83 -11.97
CA THR A 22 -4.90 14.77 -12.32
C THR A 22 -5.72 13.80 -11.49
N ASP A 23 -5.10 12.89 -10.75
CA ASP A 23 -5.79 11.90 -9.90
C ASP A 23 -6.18 12.47 -8.52
N PHE A 24 -5.82 13.74 -8.23
CA PHE A 24 -6.01 14.31 -6.89
C PHE A 24 -7.46 14.26 -6.41
N ASP A 25 -8.40 14.75 -7.21
CA ASP A 25 -9.79 14.89 -6.78
C ASP A 25 -10.45 13.51 -6.58
N ASP A 26 -10.19 12.56 -7.47
CA ASP A 26 -10.70 11.20 -7.37
C ASP A 26 -10.14 10.47 -6.12
N LEU A 27 -8.84 10.60 -5.87
CA LEU A 27 -8.22 10.04 -4.67
C LEU A 27 -8.67 10.72 -3.39
N TYR A 28 -8.81 12.04 -3.42
CA TYR A 28 -9.31 12.77 -2.25
C TYR A 28 -10.76 12.41 -1.94
N ALA A 29 -11.60 12.16 -2.94
CA ALA A 29 -12.96 11.69 -2.71
C ALA A 29 -12.98 10.41 -1.86
N VAL A 30 -12.07 9.46 -2.11
CA VAL A 30 -11.90 8.26 -1.27
C VAL A 30 -11.29 8.60 0.10
N ALA A 31 -10.22 9.40 0.11
CA ALA A 31 -9.47 9.71 1.32
C ALA A 31 -10.21 10.62 2.32
N SER A 32 -11.23 11.35 1.87
CA SER A 32 -12.02 12.27 2.69
C SER A 32 -12.92 11.60 3.73
N ASP A 33 -13.03 10.26 3.70
CA ASP A 33 -13.75 9.50 4.73
C ASP A 33 -12.90 9.41 6.02
N PRO A 34 -13.30 10.07 7.15
CA PRO A 34 -12.52 10.05 8.39
C PRO A 34 -12.30 8.65 8.95
N LEU A 35 -13.25 7.74 8.73
CA LEU A 35 -13.20 6.38 9.25
C LEU A 35 -12.11 5.52 8.59
N LEU A 36 -11.61 5.92 7.40
CA LEU A 36 -10.42 5.29 6.80
C LEU A 36 -9.19 5.39 7.71
N TRP A 37 -9.07 6.50 8.44
CA TRP A 37 -7.88 6.87 9.18
C TRP A 37 -7.97 6.63 10.68
N GLU A 38 -9.08 6.09 11.19
CA GLU A 38 -9.35 5.89 12.61
C GLU A 38 -8.23 5.13 13.35
N GLN A 39 -7.65 4.10 12.73
CA GLN A 39 -6.54 3.31 13.28
C GLN A 39 -5.17 3.73 12.77
N HIS A 40 -5.11 4.76 11.92
CA HIS A 40 -3.86 5.26 11.35
C HIS A 40 -3.23 6.30 12.29
N PRO A 41 -1.88 6.40 12.40
CA PRO A 41 -1.26 7.45 13.19
C PRO A 41 -1.59 8.86 12.69
N GLU A 42 -1.72 9.03 11.38
CA GLU A 42 -2.14 10.29 10.73
C GLU A 42 -3.67 10.33 10.60
N ARG A 43 -4.38 10.52 11.71
CA ARG A 43 -5.85 10.47 11.76
C ARG A 43 -6.54 11.58 10.99
N ASP A 44 -5.85 12.73 10.77
CA ASP A 44 -6.40 13.90 10.07
C ASP A 44 -6.22 13.87 8.55
N ARG A 45 -5.73 12.77 7.99
CA ARG A 45 -5.47 12.66 6.54
C ARG A 45 -6.73 12.78 5.67
N TRP A 46 -7.92 12.66 6.24
CA TRP A 46 -9.18 12.97 5.58
C TRP A 46 -9.38 14.46 5.29
N ARG A 47 -8.65 15.34 5.98
CA ARG A 47 -8.70 16.79 5.75
C ARG A 47 -7.90 17.12 4.50
N LYS A 48 -8.46 18.00 3.65
CA LYS A 48 -7.87 18.33 2.35
C LYS A 48 -6.46 18.92 2.48
N ASP A 49 -6.26 19.82 3.46
CA ASP A 49 -4.96 20.45 3.72
C ASP A 49 -3.87 19.43 4.12
N VAL A 50 -4.23 18.38 4.87
CA VAL A 50 -3.32 17.29 5.25
C VAL A 50 -3.11 16.31 4.08
N PHE A 51 -4.19 15.98 3.35
CA PHE A 51 -4.11 15.07 2.20
C PHE A 51 -3.25 15.61 1.08
N VAL A 52 -3.27 16.94 0.83
CA VAL A 52 -2.38 17.57 -0.17
C VAL A 52 -0.92 17.23 0.07
N LEU A 53 -0.44 17.29 1.33
CA LEU A 53 0.95 16.96 1.66
C LEU A 53 1.27 15.48 1.41
N PHE A 54 0.33 14.60 1.75
CA PHE A 54 0.44 13.17 1.45
C PHE A 54 0.52 12.92 -0.06
N PHE A 55 -0.35 13.56 -0.85
CA PHE A 55 -0.40 13.43 -2.30
C PHE A 55 0.87 13.95 -2.96
N GLN A 56 1.36 15.13 -2.55
CA GLN A 56 2.62 15.68 -3.04
C GLN A 56 3.80 14.75 -2.77
N SER A 57 3.87 14.15 -1.57
CA SER A 57 4.89 13.15 -1.26
C SER A 57 4.79 11.89 -2.11
N ALA A 58 3.58 11.57 -2.58
CA ALA A 58 3.33 10.43 -3.45
C ALA A 58 3.79 10.69 -4.89
N LEU A 59 3.59 11.91 -5.39
CA LEU A 59 4.01 12.31 -6.75
C LEU A 59 5.54 12.26 -6.94
N VAL A 60 6.31 12.59 -5.89
CA VAL A 60 7.78 12.57 -5.95
C VAL A 60 8.40 11.22 -5.56
N ASN A 61 7.57 10.19 -5.36
CA ASN A 61 8.06 8.86 -5.01
C ASN A 61 8.64 8.15 -6.23
N ASP A 62 9.93 7.86 -6.20
CA ASP A 62 10.73 7.35 -7.33
C ASP A 62 10.55 5.85 -7.63
N LEU A 63 9.85 5.11 -6.78
CA LEU A 63 9.65 3.66 -6.92
C LEU A 63 8.26 3.24 -7.44
N GLY A 64 7.38 4.20 -7.68
CA GLY A 64 6.00 3.97 -8.10
C GLY A 64 5.01 4.13 -6.94
N CYS A 65 4.20 5.16 -7.05
CA CYS A 65 2.95 5.30 -6.32
C CYS A 65 1.82 5.02 -7.29
N PHE A 66 0.84 4.24 -6.86
CA PHE A 66 -0.24 3.77 -7.71
C PHE A 66 -1.58 4.28 -7.24
N VAL A 67 -2.38 4.70 -8.21
CA VAL A 67 -3.82 4.81 -8.10
C VAL A 67 -4.42 3.43 -8.37
N ILE A 68 -5.35 3.01 -7.54
CA ILE A 68 -6.07 1.74 -7.68
C ILE A 68 -7.43 2.05 -8.27
N ARG A 69 -7.73 1.48 -9.45
CA ARG A 69 -9.03 1.58 -10.12
C ARG A 69 -9.71 0.23 -10.12
N GLU A 70 -10.99 0.22 -9.78
CA GLU A 70 -11.85 -0.95 -9.93
C GLU A 70 -12.27 -1.09 -11.40
N LYS A 71 -12.00 -2.24 -12.04
CA LYS A 71 -12.26 -2.42 -13.48
C LYS A 71 -13.73 -2.39 -13.87
N SER A 72 -14.61 -2.85 -12.99
CA SER A 72 -16.05 -2.91 -13.25
C SER A 72 -16.72 -1.54 -13.35
N SER A 73 -16.19 -0.55 -12.65
CA SER A 73 -16.76 0.81 -12.54
C SER A 73 -15.84 1.91 -13.06
N ASP A 74 -14.59 1.59 -13.36
CA ASP A 74 -13.49 2.52 -13.67
C ASP A 74 -13.25 3.59 -12.59
N ARG A 75 -13.80 3.39 -11.39
CA ARG A 75 -13.64 4.33 -10.27
C ARG A 75 -12.31 4.14 -9.56
N VAL A 76 -11.73 5.25 -9.12
CA VAL A 76 -10.63 5.22 -8.15
C VAL A 76 -11.17 4.72 -6.82
N VAL A 77 -10.50 3.72 -6.25
CA VAL A 77 -10.88 3.11 -4.97
C VAL A 77 -9.78 3.18 -3.91
N GLY A 78 -8.61 3.71 -4.26
CA GLY A 78 -7.52 3.86 -3.30
C GLY A 78 -6.15 4.11 -3.93
N SER A 79 -5.13 3.95 -3.09
CA SER A 79 -3.72 4.12 -3.48
C SER A 79 -2.82 3.18 -2.68
N THR A 80 -1.65 2.89 -3.24
CA THR A 80 -0.58 2.12 -2.61
C THR A 80 0.76 2.48 -3.25
N ARG A 81 1.89 2.21 -2.57
CA ARG A 81 3.20 2.48 -3.17
C ARG A 81 4.29 1.51 -2.71
N PHE A 82 5.34 1.41 -3.55
CA PHE A 82 6.63 0.90 -3.14
C PHE A 82 7.51 2.04 -2.64
N TYR A 83 8.36 1.79 -1.64
CA TYR A 83 9.29 2.78 -1.11
C TYR A 83 10.44 2.11 -0.36
N GLY A 84 11.44 2.89 0.07
CA GLY A 84 12.52 2.41 0.93
C GLY A 84 13.29 1.23 0.34
N LEU A 85 13.71 1.36 -0.93
CA LEU A 85 14.50 0.36 -1.62
C LEU A 85 15.90 0.21 -1.02
N ASP A 86 16.25 -1.01 -0.65
CA ASP A 86 17.61 -1.45 -0.32
C ASP A 86 18.03 -2.52 -1.33
N GLU A 87 18.72 -2.10 -2.39
CA GLU A 87 19.16 -3.00 -3.46
C GLU A 87 20.19 -4.01 -2.97
N LEU A 88 21.09 -3.60 -2.08
CA LEU A 88 22.14 -4.47 -1.54
C LEU A 88 21.57 -5.53 -0.60
N GLY A 89 20.66 -5.14 0.27
CA GLY A 89 19.93 -6.05 1.17
C GLY A 89 18.89 -6.89 0.45
N GLY A 90 18.48 -6.50 -0.75
CA GLY A 90 17.38 -7.15 -1.49
C GLY A 90 16.02 -6.92 -0.84
N LEU A 91 15.78 -5.70 -0.33
CA LEU A 91 14.59 -5.32 0.41
C LEU A 91 13.85 -4.17 -0.28
N VAL A 92 12.52 -4.19 -0.17
CA VAL A 92 11.64 -3.08 -0.56
C VAL A 92 10.47 -2.99 0.41
N ARG A 93 9.88 -1.83 0.56
CA ARG A 93 8.68 -1.63 1.37
C ARG A 93 7.44 -1.47 0.50
N ILE A 94 6.33 -2.00 1.00
CA ILE A 94 4.98 -1.72 0.49
C ILE A 94 4.22 -1.01 1.60
N GLY A 95 3.59 0.13 1.27
CA GLY A 95 2.83 0.87 2.28
C GLY A 95 2.05 2.03 1.72
N PHE A 96 1.68 2.95 2.62
CA PHE A 96 0.82 4.08 2.30
C PHE A 96 -0.48 3.65 1.60
N THR A 97 -0.95 2.44 1.93
CA THR A 97 -2.11 1.83 1.29
C THR A 97 -3.38 2.28 2.00
N PHE A 98 -4.31 2.79 1.22
CA PHE A 98 -5.70 2.94 1.64
C PHE A 98 -6.63 2.50 0.50
N ILE A 99 -7.79 1.95 0.89
CA ILE A 99 -8.83 1.49 -0.03
C ILE A 99 -10.16 1.92 0.56
N GLU A 100 -11.12 2.31 -0.27
CA GLU A 100 -12.46 2.71 0.20
C GLU A 100 -13.08 1.62 1.11
N ARG A 101 -13.85 2.07 2.10
CA ARG A 101 -14.36 1.17 3.16
C ARG A 101 -15.33 0.12 2.66
N SER A 102 -16.06 0.37 1.58
CA SER A 102 -16.94 -0.61 0.95
C SER A 102 -16.23 -1.89 0.51
N LEU A 103 -14.91 -1.80 0.26
CA LEU A 103 -14.07 -2.95 -0.11
C LEU A 103 -13.42 -3.65 1.11
N TRP A 104 -13.63 -3.16 2.32
CA TRP A 104 -13.09 -3.82 3.52
C TRP A 104 -13.82 -5.14 3.79
N GLY A 105 -13.06 -6.15 4.20
CA GLY A 105 -13.61 -7.48 4.43
C GLY A 105 -13.85 -8.31 3.15
N THR A 106 -13.58 -7.72 1.98
CA THR A 106 -13.59 -8.42 0.70
C THR A 106 -12.19 -8.94 0.34
N SER A 107 -12.06 -9.63 -0.81
CA SER A 107 -10.77 -10.08 -1.36
C SER A 107 -9.92 -8.95 -1.95
N ALA A 108 -10.43 -7.73 -2.08
CA ALA A 108 -9.78 -6.60 -2.77
C ALA A 108 -8.35 -6.33 -2.27
N ASN A 109 -8.17 -6.16 -0.95
CA ASN A 109 -6.85 -5.91 -0.39
C ASN A 109 -5.88 -7.08 -0.61
N ALA A 110 -6.37 -8.32 -0.53
CA ALA A 110 -5.57 -9.53 -0.77
C ALA A 110 -5.12 -9.59 -2.23
N GLU A 111 -6.01 -9.35 -3.18
CA GLU A 111 -5.72 -9.33 -4.62
C GLU A 111 -4.64 -8.30 -4.96
N ILE A 112 -4.81 -7.06 -4.50
CA ILE A 112 -3.86 -5.97 -4.72
C ILE A 112 -2.50 -6.29 -4.11
N LYS A 113 -2.46 -6.76 -2.85
CA LYS A 113 -1.21 -7.12 -2.17
C LYS A 113 -0.51 -8.30 -2.84
N ASN A 114 -1.24 -9.33 -3.23
CA ASN A 114 -0.66 -10.46 -3.96
C ASN A 114 -0.01 -10.04 -5.28
N ALA A 115 -0.63 -9.14 -6.02
CA ALA A 115 -0.09 -8.62 -7.27
C ALA A 115 1.21 -7.81 -7.04
N MET A 116 1.23 -6.95 -6.04
CA MET A 116 2.42 -6.20 -5.64
C MET A 116 3.55 -7.13 -5.18
N LEU A 117 3.23 -8.12 -4.34
CA LEU A 117 4.21 -9.11 -3.84
C LEU A 117 4.76 -9.99 -4.95
N THR A 118 3.93 -10.40 -5.92
CA THR A 118 4.38 -11.13 -7.11
C THR A 118 5.48 -10.35 -7.84
N ARG A 119 5.31 -9.04 -7.97
CA ARG A 119 6.32 -8.16 -8.58
C ARG A 119 7.59 -8.05 -7.74
N CYS A 120 7.45 -7.96 -6.42
CA CYS A 120 8.59 -7.87 -5.51
C CYS A 120 9.43 -9.16 -5.49
N PHE A 121 8.79 -10.31 -5.39
CA PHE A 121 9.50 -11.57 -5.20
C PHE A 121 10.17 -12.17 -6.45
N GLY A 122 10.17 -11.44 -7.57
CA GLY A 122 11.16 -11.66 -8.64
C GLY A 122 12.57 -11.25 -8.16
N PRO A 123 12.81 -9.94 -7.93
CA PRO A 123 14.14 -9.41 -7.61
C PRO A 123 14.48 -9.34 -6.12
N PHE A 124 13.50 -9.33 -5.19
CA PHE A 124 13.74 -9.08 -3.76
C PHE A 124 13.64 -10.34 -2.90
N LYS A 125 14.43 -10.38 -1.82
CA LYS A 125 14.47 -11.47 -0.84
C LYS A 125 13.34 -11.36 0.19
N ALA A 126 12.97 -10.13 0.53
CA ALA A 126 11.89 -9.84 1.47
C ALA A 126 11.23 -8.50 1.20
N VAL A 127 9.97 -8.39 1.63
CA VAL A 127 9.20 -7.14 1.66
C VAL A 127 9.01 -6.71 3.11
N LEU A 128 9.09 -5.40 3.35
CA LEU A 128 8.86 -4.81 4.67
C LEU A 128 7.57 -4.00 4.66
N PHE A 129 6.90 -3.98 5.81
CA PHE A 129 5.70 -3.17 6.07
C PHE A 129 5.92 -2.36 7.34
N ASP A 130 5.84 -1.03 7.23
CA ASP A 130 5.88 -0.13 8.38
C ASP A 130 4.44 0.12 8.83
N ILE A 131 4.08 -0.32 10.04
CA ILE A 131 2.71 -0.28 10.53
C ILE A 131 2.71 0.25 11.97
N ALA A 132 1.79 1.16 12.29
CA ALA A 132 1.63 1.60 13.68
C ALA A 132 1.17 0.43 14.57
N PRO A 133 1.75 0.26 15.76
CA PRO A 133 1.36 -0.83 16.69
C PRO A 133 -0.13 -0.83 17.05
N SER A 134 -0.79 0.32 16.96
CA SER A 134 -2.23 0.47 17.19
C SER A 134 -3.10 0.05 16.00
N ASN A 135 -2.53 -0.07 14.79
CA ASN A 135 -3.28 -0.39 13.56
C ASN A 135 -3.49 -1.90 13.42
N ARG A 136 -4.40 -2.45 14.22
CA ARG A 136 -4.70 -3.89 14.27
C ARG A 136 -5.16 -4.45 12.94
N ARG A 137 -5.91 -3.67 12.15
CA ARG A 137 -6.38 -4.08 10.82
C ARG A 137 -5.21 -4.34 9.87
N SER A 138 -4.27 -3.41 9.77
CA SER A 138 -3.11 -3.55 8.90
C SER A 138 -2.18 -4.68 9.38
N ILE A 139 -1.97 -4.81 10.69
CA ILE A 139 -1.20 -5.92 11.27
C ILE A 139 -1.82 -7.27 10.90
N GLY A 140 -3.14 -7.42 11.10
CA GLY A 140 -3.85 -8.64 10.73
C GLY A 140 -3.74 -8.97 9.23
N ALA A 141 -3.80 -7.95 8.36
CA ALA A 141 -3.67 -8.14 6.92
C ALA A 141 -2.29 -8.65 6.51
N VAL A 142 -1.19 -8.09 7.06
CA VAL A 142 0.16 -8.54 6.69
C VAL A 142 0.52 -9.89 7.32
N ASN A 143 0.02 -10.18 8.53
CA ASN A 143 0.21 -11.49 9.16
C ASN A 143 -0.42 -12.62 8.35
N LYS A 144 -1.60 -12.39 7.74
CA LYS A 144 -2.22 -13.36 6.83
C LYS A 144 -1.36 -13.67 5.60
N LEU A 145 -0.54 -12.72 5.15
CA LEU A 145 0.41 -12.92 4.06
C LEU A 145 1.66 -13.71 4.48
N GLY A 146 1.86 -13.95 5.78
CA GLY A 146 3.03 -14.62 6.34
C GLY A 146 4.12 -13.66 6.83
N ALA A 147 3.83 -12.37 6.93
CA ALA A 147 4.77 -11.42 7.52
C ALA A 147 4.89 -11.64 9.03
N ILE A 148 6.09 -11.47 9.54
CA ILE A 148 6.43 -11.60 10.95
C ILE A 148 6.91 -10.26 11.51
N TYR A 149 6.60 -9.99 12.78
CA TYR A 149 7.14 -8.83 13.48
C TYR A 149 8.68 -8.87 13.48
N SER A 150 9.32 -7.77 13.19
CA SER A 150 10.78 -7.62 13.18
C SER A 150 11.25 -6.73 14.33
N GLU A 151 10.77 -5.48 14.39
CA GLU A 151 11.21 -4.51 15.38
C GLU A 151 10.22 -3.34 15.52
N THR A 152 10.34 -2.57 16.59
CA THR A 152 9.64 -1.30 16.77
C THR A 152 10.63 -0.15 16.71
N LEU A 153 10.44 0.76 15.74
CA LEU A 153 11.30 1.93 15.53
C LEU A 153 10.82 3.16 16.29
N SER A 154 9.52 3.27 16.56
CA SER A 154 8.91 4.37 17.32
C SER A 154 7.51 3.98 17.84
N PRO A 155 6.88 4.79 18.69
CA PRO A 155 5.50 4.54 19.13
C PRO A 155 4.48 4.42 17.99
N THR A 156 4.79 4.99 16.82
CA THR A 156 3.92 4.98 15.64
C THR A 156 4.43 4.09 14.50
N LYS A 157 5.55 3.37 14.68
CA LYS A 157 6.15 2.57 13.62
C LYS A 157 6.76 1.26 14.15
N ALA A 158 6.13 0.15 13.80
CA ALA A 158 6.69 -1.19 13.89
C ALA A 158 6.95 -1.74 12.48
N VAL A 159 7.99 -2.54 12.32
CA VAL A 159 8.37 -3.18 11.07
C VAL A 159 7.93 -4.64 11.09
N TYR A 160 7.20 -5.04 10.06
CA TYR A 160 6.87 -6.42 9.76
C TYR A 160 7.62 -6.85 8.51
N ARG A 161 8.29 -8.00 8.57
CA ARG A 161 9.08 -8.55 7.48
C ARG A 161 8.40 -9.77 6.89
N LEU A 162 8.28 -9.79 5.56
CA LEU A 162 7.80 -10.92 4.79
C LEU A 162 8.93 -11.47 3.92
N PRO A 163 9.64 -12.52 4.35
CA PRO A 163 10.57 -13.23 3.47
C PRO A 163 9.81 -13.94 2.35
N LYS A 164 10.41 -14.05 1.16
CA LYS A 164 9.80 -14.75 0.02
C LYS A 164 9.33 -16.16 0.38
N SER A 165 10.10 -16.89 1.21
CA SER A 165 9.78 -18.25 1.66
C SER A 165 8.55 -18.35 2.59
N HIS A 166 8.15 -17.23 3.20
CA HIS A 166 7.00 -17.18 4.12
C HIS A 166 5.73 -16.69 3.43
N TRP A 167 5.83 -16.23 2.18
CA TRP A 167 4.68 -15.64 1.51
C TRP A 167 3.57 -16.67 1.27
N ILE A 168 2.44 -16.44 1.93
CA ILE A 168 1.20 -17.18 1.77
C ILE A 168 0.31 -16.37 0.83
N ARG A 169 0.12 -16.87 -0.41
CA ARG A 169 -0.76 -16.23 -1.36
C ARG A 169 -2.20 -16.36 -0.88
N GLN A 170 -2.85 -15.23 -0.69
CA GLN A 170 -4.27 -15.20 -0.31
C GLN A 170 -5.15 -15.45 -1.55
N SER A 171 -6.19 -16.24 -1.39
CA SER A 171 -7.23 -16.49 -2.40
C SER A 171 -8.33 -15.44 -2.35
#